data_a27a256e9c3a57b8ddb842ea7563b345
#
_entry.id   a27a256e9c3a57b8ddb842ea7563b345
#
_cell.length_a   1.000
_cell.length_b   1.000
_cell.length_c   1.000
_cell.angle_alpha   90.00
_cell.angle_beta   90.00
_cell.angle_gamma   90.00
#
_symmetry.space_group_name_H-M   'P 1'
#
loop_
_entity.id
_entity.type
_entity.pdbx_description
1 polymer ?
#
loop_
_entity_poly.entity_id
_entity_poly.type
_entity_poly.pdbx_seq_one_letter_code
_entity_poly.pdbx_strand_id
1 'polypeptide(L)'
;MSALLLKGGRVIDPAAQRDEICDVLIEDGVIRQVGKDLSTDGAEVYDAAGKIVPPGFIDMHTHLREPGQEAKEDFASGSRAGAAGGYTTVATMPNTRPVVDDAALVTSLIKRAEDVGVIHIRIIGAVTKNQEGKELAELGDMVEAGAVAFSDDGHF
;
A
#
# COMPACT_ATOMS: atom_id res chain seq x y z
N MET A 1 19.33 0.20 -15.80
CA MET A 1 17.90 0.41 -16.09
C MET A 1 17.27 -0.94 -16.24
N SER A 2 16.27 -1.25 -15.42
CA SER A 2 15.51 -2.50 -15.56
C SER A 2 14.20 -2.18 -16.30
N ALA A 3 13.99 -2.84 -17.43
CA ALA A 3 12.75 -2.73 -18.19
C ALA A 3 12.00 -4.06 -18.13
N LEU A 4 10.70 -4.02 -17.90
CA LEU A 4 9.79 -5.17 -17.90
C LEU A 4 8.62 -4.87 -18.83
N LEU A 5 8.34 -5.80 -19.73
CA LEU A 5 7.18 -5.74 -20.62
C LEU A 5 6.18 -6.83 -20.24
N LEU A 6 5.00 -6.45 -19.75
CA LEU A 6 3.87 -7.35 -19.61
C LEU A 6 3.18 -7.44 -20.97
N LYS A 7 3.22 -8.60 -21.63
CA LYS A 7 2.77 -8.73 -23.03
C LYS A 7 1.44 -9.45 -23.13
N GLY A 8 0.47 -8.83 -23.84
CA GLY A 8 -0.78 -9.46 -24.23
C GLY A 8 -1.80 -9.71 -23.12
N GLY A 9 -1.68 -9.01 -21.98
CA GLY A 9 -2.63 -9.09 -20.88
C GLY A 9 -3.91 -8.29 -21.14
N ARG A 10 -5.03 -8.69 -20.51
CA ARG A 10 -6.23 -7.83 -20.43
C ARG A 10 -5.97 -6.75 -19.39
N VAL A 11 -5.63 -5.56 -19.85
CA VAL A 11 -5.39 -4.40 -18.99
C VAL A 11 -6.73 -3.75 -18.63
N ILE A 12 -7.03 -3.71 -17.33
CA ILE A 12 -8.22 -3.06 -16.79
C ILE A 12 -7.77 -1.87 -15.95
N ASP A 13 -8.06 -0.66 -16.39
CA ASP A 13 -7.80 0.58 -15.67
C ASP A 13 -9.07 1.44 -15.64
N PRO A 14 -9.84 1.40 -14.54
CA PRO A 14 -11.08 2.16 -14.42
C PRO A 14 -10.88 3.68 -14.51
N ALA A 15 -9.75 4.20 -14.04
CA ALA A 15 -9.47 5.63 -14.08
C ALA A 15 -9.23 6.11 -15.50
N ALA A 16 -8.57 5.32 -16.34
CA ALA A 16 -8.37 5.59 -17.75
C ALA A 16 -9.52 5.07 -18.63
N GLN A 17 -10.57 4.49 -18.05
CA GLN A 17 -11.67 3.82 -18.77
C GLN A 17 -11.18 2.76 -19.76
N ARG A 18 -10.12 2.02 -19.38
CA ARG A 18 -9.47 1.03 -20.22
C ARG A 18 -9.91 -0.38 -19.83
N ASP A 19 -10.29 -1.19 -20.80
CA ASP A 19 -10.51 -2.62 -20.68
C ASP A 19 -10.21 -3.24 -22.06
N GLU A 20 -8.96 -3.59 -22.30
CA GLU A 20 -8.52 -4.12 -23.59
C GLU A 20 -7.32 -5.05 -23.43
N ILE A 21 -7.07 -5.89 -24.43
CA ILE A 21 -5.83 -6.68 -24.51
C ILE A 21 -4.74 -5.78 -25.11
N CYS A 22 -3.71 -5.52 -24.29
CA CYS A 22 -2.56 -4.71 -24.68
C CYS A 22 -1.33 -5.04 -23.81
N ASP A 23 -0.23 -4.35 -24.11
CA ASP A 23 1.03 -4.50 -23.41
C ASP A 23 1.23 -3.35 -22.41
N VAL A 24 2.02 -3.61 -21.35
CA VAL A 24 2.44 -2.60 -20.37
C VAL A 24 3.97 -2.61 -20.26
N LEU A 25 4.60 -1.50 -20.64
CA LEU A 25 6.04 -1.30 -20.47
C LEU A 25 6.32 -0.58 -19.16
N ILE A 26 7.17 -1.18 -18.33
CA ILE A 26 7.61 -0.65 -17.05
C ILE A 26 9.12 -0.45 -17.10
N GLU A 27 9.59 0.76 -16.79
CA GLU A 27 11.01 1.08 -16.72
C GLU A 27 11.32 1.73 -15.36
N ASP A 28 12.32 1.18 -14.68
CA ASP A 28 12.76 1.64 -13.36
C ASP A 28 11.61 1.80 -12.36
N GLY A 29 10.65 0.83 -12.35
CA GLY A 29 9.50 0.80 -11.46
C GLY A 29 8.33 1.72 -11.85
N VAL A 30 8.40 2.37 -13.02
CA VAL A 30 7.37 3.31 -13.51
C VAL A 30 6.75 2.79 -14.80
N ILE A 31 5.41 2.80 -14.90
CA ILE A 31 4.71 2.52 -16.15
C ILE A 31 5.04 3.64 -17.15
N ARG A 32 5.71 3.29 -18.25
CA ARG A 32 6.11 4.22 -19.30
C ARG A 32 5.13 4.27 -20.45
N GLN A 33 4.59 3.11 -20.81
CA GLN A 33 3.68 3.00 -21.92
C GLN A 33 2.67 1.88 -21.71
N VAL A 34 1.44 2.11 -22.16
CA VAL A 34 0.38 1.09 -22.24
C VAL A 34 -0.19 1.14 -23.66
N GLY A 35 -0.13 0.06 -24.40
CA GLY A 35 -0.57 0.04 -25.79
C GLY A 35 -0.36 -1.33 -26.45
N LYS A 36 -0.66 -1.42 -27.75
CA LYS A 36 -0.50 -2.67 -28.51
C LYS A 36 0.85 -2.70 -29.19
N ASP A 37 1.39 -3.90 -29.34
CA ASP A 37 2.59 -4.19 -30.12
C ASP A 37 3.82 -3.36 -29.68
N LEU A 38 4.00 -3.20 -28.35
CA LEU A 38 5.16 -2.49 -27.83
C LEU A 38 6.45 -3.26 -28.11
N SER A 39 7.56 -2.50 -28.32
CA SER A 39 8.88 -3.11 -28.54
C SER A 39 9.32 -3.92 -27.32
N THR A 40 9.95 -5.05 -27.57
CA THR A 40 10.58 -5.91 -26.57
C THR A 40 12.06 -5.59 -26.37
N ASP A 41 12.62 -4.61 -27.12
CA ASP A 41 14.04 -4.31 -27.13
C ASP A 41 14.53 -3.86 -25.76
N GLY A 42 15.45 -4.63 -25.19
CA GLY A 42 16.05 -4.32 -23.89
C GLY A 42 15.17 -4.56 -22.67
N ALA A 43 13.95 -5.11 -22.83
CA ALA A 43 13.05 -5.42 -21.73
C ALA A 43 12.99 -6.93 -21.44
N GLU A 44 12.88 -7.29 -20.17
CA GLU A 44 12.44 -8.62 -19.76
C GLU A 44 10.95 -8.77 -20.14
N VAL A 45 10.60 -9.82 -20.85
CA VAL A 45 9.22 -10.04 -21.32
C VAL A 45 8.52 -11.03 -20.43
N TYR A 46 7.40 -10.60 -19.83
CA TYR A 46 6.49 -11.47 -19.11
C TYR A 46 5.23 -11.73 -19.97
N ASP A 47 4.98 -12.99 -20.31
CA ASP A 47 3.76 -13.38 -21.04
C ASP A 47 2.54 -13.28 -20.11
N ALA A 48 1.71 -12.29 -20.37
CA ALA A 48 0.46 -12.01 -19.65
C ALA A 48 -0.77 -12.47 -20.44
N ALA A 49 -0.61 -13.23 -21.55
CA ALA A 49 -1.75 -13.72 -22.33
C ALA A 49 -2.71 -14.53 -21.45
N GLY A 50 -4.01 -14.20 -21.54
CA GLY A 50 -5.07 -14.80 -20.73
C GLY A 50 -5.11 -14.34 -19.27
N LYS A 51 -4.23 -13.44 -18.83
CA LYS A 51 -4.25 -12.87 -17.49
C LYS A 51 -4.89 -11.48 -17.47
N ILE A 52 -5.40 -11.09 -16.30
CA ILE A 52 -5.89 -9.74 -16.03
C ILE A 52 -4.75 -8.95 -15.41
N VAL A 53 -4.54 -7.74 -15.90
CA VAL A 53 -3.55 -6.78 -15.40
C VAL A 53 -4.31 -5.53 -14.91
N PRO A 54 -4.78 -5.52 -13.66
CA PRO A 54 -5.42 -4.36 -13.05
C PRO A 54 -4.38 -3.47 -12.36
N PRO A 55 -4.74 -2.25 -11.89
CA PRO A 55 -3.99 -1.56 -10.85
C PRO A 55 -3.82 -2.46 -9.62
N GLY A 56 -2.71 -2.30 -8.89
CA GLY A 56 -2.50 -3.02 -7.64
C GLY A 56 -3.63 -2.76 -6.64
N PHE A 57 -4.02 -3.79 -5.89
CA PHE A 57 -5.09 -3.65 -4.90
C PHE A 57 -4.65 -2.78 -3.73
N ILE A 58 -5.61 -2.10 -3.12
CA ILE A 58 -5.42 -1.28 -1.92
C ILE A 58 -6.33 -1.83 -0.84
N ASP A 59 -5.76 -2.17 0.32
CA ASP A 59 -6.53 -2.52 1.51
C ASP A 59 -6.49 -1.34 2.48
N MET A 60 -7.66 -0.78 2.76
CA MET A 60 -7.78 0.40 3.62
C MET A 60 -7.99 0.06 5.10
N HIS A 61 -8.00 -1.22 5.48
CA HIS A 61 -8.25 -1.65 6.85
C HIS A 61 -7.49 -2.94 7.18
N THR A 62 -6.25 -2.81 7.62
CA THR A 62 -5.41 -3.95 7.99
C THR A 62 -4.87 -3.80 9.42
N HIS A 63 -4.44 -4.92 10.00
CA HIS A 63 -3.85 -4.95 11.34
C HIS A 63 -2.45 -5.53 11.28
N LEU A 64 -1.45 -4.68 11.03
CA LEU A 64 -0.05 -5.11 10.99
C LEU A 64 0.61 -5.20 12.36
N ARG A 65 -0.12 -4.86 13.43
CA ARG A 65 0.22 -5.14 14.83
C ARG A 65 1.50 -4.50 15.37
N GLU A 66 2.28 -3.85 14.55
CA GLU A 66 3.45 -3.07 14.93
C GLU A 66 3.05 -1.60 15.13
N PRO A 67 3.36 -0.96 16.29
CA PRO A 67 4.26 -1.45 17.34
C PRO A 67 3.58 -2.26 18.45
N GLY A 68 4.40 -3.07 19.17
CA GLY A 68 4.08 -3.66 20.46
C GLY A 68 3.27 -4.95 20.44
N GLN A 69 2.95 -5.49 19.26
CA GLN A 69 2.28 -6.78 19.10
C GLN A 69 2.91 -7.61 17.96
N GLU A 70 4.20 -7.41 17.69
CA GLU A 70 4.96 -7.99 16.57
C GLU A 70 4.99 -9.53 16.59
N ALA A 71 4.74 -10.14 17.76
CA ALA A 71 4.58 -11.60 17.85
C ALA A 71 3.36 -12.13 17.09
N LYS A 72 2.37 -11.27 16.76
CA LYS A 72 1.17 -11.63 15.99
C LYS A 72 1.35 -11.34 14.51
N GLU A 73 1.91 -10.19 14.18
CA GLU A 73 2.19 -9.70 12.84
C GLU A 73 3.14 -8.51 12.94
N ASP A 74 3.95 -8.27 11.90
CA ASP A 74 4.78 -7.08 11.76
C ASP A 74 4.70 -6.49 10.34
N PHE A 75 5.31 -5.33 10.12
CA PHE A 75 5.28 -4.66 8.81
C PHE A 75 5.96 -5.49 7.72
N ALA A 76 7.04 -6.21 8.06
CA ALA A 76 7.77 -7.00 7.09
C ALA A 76 6.98 -8.23 6.63
N SER A 77 6.36 -8.97 7.56
CA SER A 77 5.59 -10.18 7.23
C SER A 77 4.24 -9.84 6.62
N GLY A 78 3.52 -8.87 7.18
CA GLY A 78 2.22 -8.43 6.66
C GLY A 78 2.32 -7.81 5.28
N SER A 79 3.36 -7.02 5.00
CA SER A 79 3.56 -6.48 3.65
C SER A 79 3.87 -7.56 2.61
N ARG A 80 4.63 -8.61 2.97
CA ARG A 80 4.84 -9.77 2.09
C ARG A 80 3.55 -10.55 1.84
N ALA A 81 2.71 -10.72 2.86
CA ALA A 81 1.41 -11.36 2.70
C ALA A 81 0.50 -10.54 1.76
N GLY A 82 0.49 -9.21 1.93
CA GLY A 82 -0.21 -8.31 1.03
C GLY A 82 0.28 -8.41 -0.41
N ALA A 83 1.59 -8.36 -0.63
CA ALA A 83 2.19 -8.52 -1.96
C ALA A 83 1.80 -9.85 -2.62
N ALA A 84 1.81 -10.97 -1.87
CA ALA A 84 1.40 -12.27 -2.36
C ALA A 84 -0.09 -12.31 -2.76
N GLY A 85 -0.93 -11.46 -2.13
CA GLY A 85 -2.34 -11.29 -2.47
C GLY A 85 -2.62 -10.30 -3.61
N GLY A 86 -1.58 -9.68 -4.19
CA GLY A 86 -1.72 -8.67 -5.26
C GLY A 86 -2.00 -7.26 -4.74
N TYR A 87 -1.86 -7.02 -3.44
CA TYR A 87 -1.94 -5.67 -2.88
C TYR A 87 -0.63 -4.93 -3.09
N THR A 88 -0.72 -3.67 -3.45
CA THR A 88 0.43 -2.75 -3.57
C THR A 88 0.44 -1.69 -2.47
N THR A 89 -0.67 -1.55 -1.77
CA THR A 89 -0.82 -0.61 -0.65
C THR A 89 -1.75 -1.20 0.40
N VAL A 90 -1.36 -1.07 1.66
CA VAL A 90 -2.20 -1.41 2.81
C VAL A 90 -2.21 -0.24 3.80
N ALA A 91 -3.34 0.02 4.46
CA ALA A 91 -3.43 1.00 5.52
C ALA A 91 -3.61 0.28 6.87
N THR A 92 -2.70 0.52 7.81
CA THR A 92 -2.70 -0.15 9.11
C THR A 92 -3.47 0.64 10.16
N MET A 93 -4.33 -0.06 10.87
CA MET A 93 -5.17 0.49 11.94
C MET A 93 -4.34 0.85 13.18
N PRO A 94 -4.78 1.88 13.96
CA PRO A 94 -4.01 2.44 15.07
C PRO A 94 -4.05 1.65 16.37
N ASN A 95 -4.81 0.53 16.44
CA ASN A 95 -5.03 -0.27 17.64
C ASN A 95 -3.82 -1.12 18.04
N THR A 96 -2.70 -0.48 18.21
CA THR A 96 -1.38 -1.02 18.57
C THR A 96 -1.00 -0.70 20.02
N ARG A 97 0.24 -0.96 20.43
CA ARG A 97 0.76 -0.65 21.76
C ARG A 97 2.16 -0.04 21.67
N PRO A 98 2.28 1.29 21.84
CA PRO A 98 1.20 2.25 22.09
C PRO A 98 0.21 2.38 20.93
N VAL A 99 -0.95 2.97 21.22
CA VAL A 99 -1.92 3.40 20.19
C VAL A 99 -1.29 4.50 19.33
N VAL A 100 -1.59 4.51 18.05
CA VAL A 100 -1.07 5.54 17.14
C VAL A 100 -1.93 6.80 17.25
N ASP A 101 -1.67 7.64 18.24
CA ASP A 101 -2.46 8.84 18.56
C ASP A 101 -1.63 10.13 18.64
N ASP A 102 -0.35 10.07 18.24
CA ASP A 102 0.54 11.22 18.15
C ASP A 102 1.40 11.24 16.87
N ALA A 103 1.87 12.44 16.51
CA ALA A 103 2.65 12.67 15.29
C ALA A 103 4.03 12.01 15.30
N ALA A 104 4.68 11.91 16.45
CA ALA A 104 6.02 11.33 16.56
C ALA A 104 5.97 9.82 16.25
N LEU A 105 4.93 9.14 16.74
CA LEU A 105 4.72 7.73 16.45
C LEU A 105 4.37 7.52 14.97
N VAL A 106 3.50 8.35 14.38
CA VAL A 106 3.20 8.31 12.92
C VAL A 106 4.50 8.41 12.11
N THR A 107 5.34 9.41 12.40
CA THR A 107 6.62 9.62 11.70
C THR A 107 7.54 8.39 11.82
N SER A 108 7.66 7.84 13.04
CA SER A 108 8.47 6.65 13.30
C SER A 108 8.00 5.43 12.52
N LEU A 109 6.68 5.21 12.48
CA LEU A 109 6.08 4.08 11.77
C LEU A 109 6.21 4.21 10.25
N ILE A 110 6.07 5.43 9.70
CA ILE A 110 6.31 5.67 8.26
C ILE A 110 7.75 5.28 7.90
N LYS A 111 8.73 5.75 8.67
CA LYS A 111 10.12 5.37 8.45
C LYS A 111 10.33 3.86 8.54
N ARG A 112 9.75 3.22 9.54
CA ARG A 112 9.81 1.77 9.71
C ARG A 112 9.18 1.04 8.52
N ALA A 113 8.04 1.54 8.02
CA ALA A 113 7.36 0.99 6.85
C ALA A 113 8.23 1.09 5.57
N GLU A 114 8.94 2.20 5.39
CA GLU A 114 9.89 2.40 4.29
C GLU A 114 11.08 1.45 4.37
N ASP A 115 11.59 1.19 5.58
CA ASP A 115 12.77 0.35 5.80
C ASP A 115 12.51 -1.14 5.54
N VAL A 116 11.30 -1.65 5.81
CA VAL A 116 11.01 -3.10 5.79
C VAL A 116 9.87 -3.54 4.89
N GLY A 117 9.00 -2.61 4.49
CA GLY A 117 7.83 -2.91 3.65
C GLY A 117 8.22 -3.25 2.23
N VAL A 118 7.62 -4.31 1.67
CA VAL A 118 7.77 -4.65 0.24
C VAL A 118 6.66 -4.07 -0.62
N ILE A 119 5.62 -3.51 0.01
CA ILE A 119 4.55 -2.70 -0.59
C ILE A 119 4.38 -1.43 0.24
N HIS A 120 3.58 -0.49 -0.23
CA HIS A 120 3.31 0.73 0.54
C HIS A 120 2.47 0.41 1.78
N ILE A 121 2.98 0.78 2.96
CA ILE A 121 2.24 0.74 4.22
C ILE A 121 1.88 2.18 4.58
N ARG A 122 0.59 2.44 4.73
CA ARG A 122 0.05 3.74 5.12
C ARG A 122 -0.44 3.68 6.56
N ILE A 123 -0.21 4.75 7.31
CA ILE A 123 -0.52 4.79 8.72
C ILE A 123 -1.86 5.49 8.94
N ILE A 124 -2.77 4.83 9.65
CA ILE A 124 -4.01 5.41 10.15
C ILE A 124 -3.76 5.81 11.61
N GLY A 125 -4.09 7.07 11.95
CA GLY A 125 -4.05 7.56 13.33
C GLY A 125 -5.37 7.29 14.07
N ALA A 126 -5.32 7.25 15.41
CA ALA A 126 -6.52 7.19 16.24
C ALA A 126 -7.26 8.53 16.18
N VAL A 127 -8.58 8.50 16.28
CA VAL A 127 -9.43 9.70 16.43
C VAL A 127 -9.29 10.26 17.84
N THR A 128 -9.29 9.37 18.84
CA THR A 128 -9.21 9.75 20.25
C THR A 128 -7.96 9.20 20.91
N LYS A 129 -7.47 9.92 21.92
CA LYS A 129 -6.31 9.47 22.72
C LYS A 129 -6.57 8.10 23.32
N ASN A 130 -5.60 7.20 23.15
CA ASN A 130 -5.68 5.80 23.57
C ASN A 130 -6.92 5.04 23.03
N GLN A 131 -7.63 5.58 22.04
CA GLN A 131 -8.92 5.06 21.54
C GLN A 131 -10.00 4.94 22.63
N GLU A 132 -10.02 5.89 23.58
CA GLU A 132 -10.96 5.86 24.71
C GLU A 132 -12.29 6.57 24.45
N GLY A 133 -12.47 7.23 23.30
CA GLY A 133 -13.69 7.96 22.96
C GLY A 133 -13.91 9.23 23.80
N LYS A 134 -12.89 9.74 24.51
CA LYS A 134 -13.04 10.84 25.48
C LYS A 134 -12.43 12.16 25.02
N GLU A 135 -11.21 12.11 24.51
CA GLU A 135 -10.41 13.27 24.13
C GLU A 135 -9.87 13.06 22.74
N LEU A 136 -10.00 14.05 21.86
CA LEU A 136 -9.45 13.99 20.52
C LEU A 136 -7.93 13.90 20.57
N ALA A 137 -7.36 13.08 19.70
CA ALA A 137 -5.93 13.07 19.41
C ALA A 137 -5.55 14.36 18.64
N GLU A 138 -4.27 14.58 18.45
CA GLU A 138 -3.73 15.74 17.73
C GLU A 138 -3.79 15.51 16.21
N LEU A 139 -5.03 15.46 15.66
CA LEU A 139 -5.29 15.04 14.28
C LEU A 139 -4.51 15.88 13.26
N GLY A 140 -4.41 17.21 13.47
CA GLY A 140 -3.69 18.11 12.58
C GLY A 140 -2.20 17.74 12.47
N ASP A 141 -1.55 17.56 13.61
CA ASP A 141 -0.11 17.23 13.66
C ASP A 141 0.15 15.84 13.08
N MET A 142 -0.76 14.88 13.28
CA MET A 142 -0.67 13.56 12.65
C MET A 142 -0.85 13.61 11.14
N VAL A 143 -1.72 14.48 10.60
CA VAL A 143 -1.83 14.72 9.15
C VAL A 143 -0.52 15.26 8.59
N GLU A 144 0.06 16.27 9.25
CA GLU A 144 1.35 16.83 8.84
C GLU A 144 2.48 15.80 8.91
N ALA A 145 2.42 14.88 9.87
CA ALA A 145 3.34 13.75 9.98
C ALA A 145 3.13 12.65 8.91
N GLY A 146 2.00 12.68 8.18
CA GLY A 146 1.72 11.76 7.07
C GLY A 146 0.68 10.67 7.33
N ALA A 147 -0.12 10.78 8.40
CA ALA A 147 -1.28 9.91 8.58
C ALA A 147 -2.29 10.11 7.43
N VAL A 148 -2.81 9.02 6.87
CA VAL A 148 -3.68 9.06 5.70
C VAL A 148 -5.16 9.04 6.03
N ALA A 149 -5.52 8.63 7.23
CA ALA A 149 -6.89 8.53 7.72
C ALA A 149 -6.90 8.46 9.26
N PHE A 150 -8.09 8.50 9.86
CA PHE A 150 -8.29 8.37 11.30
C PHE A 150 -9.42 7.40 11.60
N SER A 151 -9.22 6.57 12.63
CA SER A 151 -10.22 5.62 13.10
C SER A 151 -9.90 5.17 14.52
N ASP A 152 -10.93 4.99 15.34
CA ASP A 152 -10.77 4.29 16.62
C ASP A 152 -11.07 2.77 16.47
N ASP A 153 -11.03 2.27 15.21
CA ASP A 153 -11.31 0.88 14.86
C ASP A 153 -12.70 0.44 15.40
N GLY A 154 -12.77 -0.59 16.21
CA GLY A 154 -14.03 -1.06 16.83
C GLY A 154 -14.36 -0.42 18.18
N HIS A 155 -13.70 0.67 18.56
CA HIS A 155 -13.97 1.40 19.81
C HIS A 155 -14.91 2.60 19.55
N PHE A 156 -15.86 2.84 20.48
CA PHE A 156 -16.82 3.94 20.41
C PHE A 156 -16.76 4.78 21.67
#